data_12d6ce93e4c3564dc0cbdb3b536dbfca
#
_entry.id   12d6ce93e4c3564dc0cbdb3b536dbfca
#
_cell.length_a   1.000
_cell.length_b   1.000
_cell.length_c   1.000
_cell.angle_alpha   90.00
_cell.angle_beta   90.00
_cell.angle_gamma   90.00
#
_symmetry.space_group_name_H-M   'P 1'
#
loop_
_entity.id
_entity.type
_entity.pdbx_description
1 polymer ?
#
loop_
_entity_poly.entity_id
_entity_poly.type
_entity_poly.pdbx_seq_one_letter_code
_entity_poly.pdbx_strand_id
1 'polypeptide(L)'
;MKQSIVFGIALMIMATSLACTITIPSINIDIDIEKVDGSGNVIEEIRDVHDFNRVRLTGFGHLYIERGETESLRIEAEDNFMQYITTEVKDGELDIRWQKNILATNHEPINFYLTVKTLDTITLDGAGDIEAPGMQAETFTVNANGAGNFELSDLEASSLVVMLSGAGNITMTGEATAQTVKINGLGQYQARDLWSTTAEVEINAAGSATVRVSDTLDAKINGAGSVYYYGNPTVSQQVNGVGRISRIED
;
A
#
# COMPACT_ATOMS: atom_id res chain seq x y z
N MET A 1 -6.88 20.64 26.87
CA MET A 1 -5.46 20.64 27.33
C MET A 1 -4.62 20.39 26.07
N LYS A 2 -3.90 21.40 25.59
CA LYS A 2 -3.04 21.28 24.41
C LYS A 2 -1.80 20.47 24.78
N GLN A 3 -1.58 19.32 24.12
CA GLN A 3 -0.34 18.57 24.25
C GLN A 3 0.57 18.93 23.08
N SER A 4 1.68 19.59 23.38
CA SER A 4 2.74 19.87 22.41
C SER A 4 3.63 18.62 22.29
N ILE A 5 3.63 17.96 21.14
CA ILE A 5 4.55 16.85 20.85
C ILE A 5 5.79 17.44 20.21
N VAL A 6 6.91 17.40 20.95
CA VAL A 6 8.23 17.82 20.43
C VAL A 6 8.89 16.61 19.78
N PHE A 7 8.96 16.55 18.45
CA PHE A 7 9.79 15.60 17.72
C PHE A 7 11.23 16.13 17.65
N GLY A 8 12.11 15.56 18.47
CA GLY A 8 13.53 15.78 18.38
C GLY A 8 14.16 14.84 17.34
N ILE A 9 14.56 15.36 16.19
CA ILE A 9 15.41 14.63 15.25
C ILE A 9 16.86 14.77 15.74
N ALA A 10 17.40 13.74 16.38
CA ALA A 10 18.82 13.67 16.74
C ALA A 10 19.62 13.18 15.54
N LEU A 11 20.20 14.10 14.78
CA LEU A 11 21.24 13.82 13.79
C LEU A 11 22.61 13.80 14.49
N MET A 12 23.17 12.60 14.70
CA MET A 12 24.49 12.45 15.31
C MET A 12 25.58 12.68 14.25
N ILE A 13 26.11 13.89 14.18
CA ILE A 13 27.29 14.22 13.38
C ILE A 13 28.50 14.22 14.33
N MET A 14 29.41 13.24 14.15
CA MET A 14 30.77 13.35 14.72
C MET A 14 31.52 14.42 13.96
N ALA A 15 31.74 15.56 14.57
CA ALA A 15 32.59 16.63 14.05
C ALA A 15 33.73 16.93 14.98
N THR A 16 34.93 16.90 14.43
CA THR A 16 36.16 17.46 14.95
C THR A 16 35.98 18.99 15.18
N SER A 17 36.41 19.43 16.32
CA SER A 17 36.47 20.76 16.88
C SER A 17 36.61 21.95 15.87
N LEU A 18 35.52 22.63 15.60
CA LEU A 18 35.43 24.08 15.38
C LEU A 18 34.07 24.55 15.95
N ALA A 19 34.12 25.33 17.01
CA ALA A 19 32.91 25.83 17.66
C ALA A 19 32.23 26.88 16.79
N CYS A 20 31.29 26.45 15.96
CA CYS A 20 30.26 27.30 15.39
C CYS A 20 28.96 26.90 16.04
N THR A 21 28.40 27.73 16.91
CA THR A 21 27.06 27.56 17.47
C THR A 21 26.04 27.77 16.35
N ILE A 22 25.62 26.70 15.70
CA ILE A 22 24.48 26.73 14.79
C ILE A 22 23.22 26.76 15.68
N THR A 23 22.62 27.93 15.81
CA THR A 23 21.29 28.05 16.39
C THR A 23 20.28 27.57 15.35
N ILE A 24 19.83 26.32 15.48
CA ILE A 24 18.73 25.80 14.67
C ILE A 24 17.45 26.43 15.23
N PRO A 25 16.71 27.25 14.44
CA PRO A 25 15.42 27.75 14.90
C PRO A 25 14.49 26.54 15.12
N SER A 26 13.93 26.44 16.33
CA SER A 26 12.91 25.43 16.61
C SER A 26 11.67 25.80 15.79
N ILE A 27 11.40 25.03 14.74
CA ILE A 27 10.15 25.12 14.00
C ILE A 27 9.10 24.41 14.87
N ASN A 28 8.30 25.19 15.59
CA ASN A 28 7.10 24.68 16.24
C ASN A 28 6.02 24.55 15.16
N ILE A 29 5.78 23.33 14.69
CA ILE A 29 4.62 23.02 13.86
C ILE A 29 3.49 22.68 14.84
N ASP A 30 2.61 23.64 15.10
CA ASP A 30 1.35 23.40 15.83
C ASP A 30 0.39 22.70 14.84
N ILE A 31 0.36 21.38 14.86
CA ILE A 31 -0.67 20.61 14.17
C ILE A 31 -1.83 20.47 15.16
N ASP A 32 -2.92 21.17 14.91
CA ASP A 32 -4.16 21.03 15.70
C ASP A 32 -4.84 19.73 15.24
N ILE A 33 -4.65 18.64 16.02
CA ILE A 33 -5.28 17.34 15.77
C ILE A 33 -6.56 17.28 16.60
N GLU A 34 -7.69 17.19 15.93
CA GLU A 34 -8.98 16.96 16.56
C GLU A 34 -9.14 15.48 16.90
N LYS A 35 -9.29 15.19 18.19
CA LYS A 35 -9.59 13.84 18.66
C LYS A 35 -11.10 13.64 18.65
N VAL A 36 -11.57 12.64 17.92
CA VAL A 36 -12.98 12.25 17.83
C VAL A 36 -13.14 10.83 18.33
N ASP A 37 -13.91 10.64 19.39
CA ASP A 37 -14.29 9.30 19.86
C ASP A 37 -15.52 8.82 19.08
N GLY A 38 -15.54 7.53 18.77
CA GLY A 38 -16.68 6.91 18.11
C GLY A 38 -17.97 7.04 18.90
N SER A 39 -19.09 7.16 18.21
CA SER A 39 -20.43 7.24 18.80
C SER A 39 -20.99 5.88 19.22
N GLY A 40 -20.46 4.79 18.67
CA GLY A 40 -20.98 3.42 18.81
C GLY A 40 -22.21 3.14 17.92
N ASN A 41 -22.68 4.11 17.13
CA ASN A 41 -23.81 3.95 16.22
C ASN A 41 -23.36 3.80 14.77
N VAL A 42 -23.14 2.57 14.34
CA VAL A 42 -22.72 2.27 12.96
C VAL A 42 -23.90 2.46 12.00
N ILE A 43 -23.66 3.20 10.93
CA ILE A 43 -24.60 3.42 9.83
C ILE A 43 -23.96 3.08 8.49
N GLU A 44 -24.80 2.89 7.47
CA GLU A 44 -24.38 2.73 6.08
C GLU A 44 -24.74 3.97 5.27
N GLU A 45 -23.84 4.36 4.36
CA GLU A 45 -24.09 5.42 3.40
C GLU A 45 -23.61 5.00 2.00
N ILE A 46 -24.48 5.20 1.01
CA ILE A 46 -24.14 4.94 -0.40
C ILE A 46 -23.67 6.24 -1.02
N ARG A 47 -22.50 6.21 -1.64
CA ARG A 47 -21.92 7.31 -2.42
C ARG A 47 -22.12 7.06 -3.90
N ASP A 48 -22.60 8.07 -4.61
CA ASP A 48 -22.71 8.03 -6.06
C ASP A 48 -21.32 8.25 -6.68
N VAL A 49 -20.74 7.17 -7.21
CA VAL A 49 -19.40 7.15 -7.81
C VAL A 49 -19.45 6.40 -9.13
N HIS A 50 -18.85 6.96 -10.16
CA HIS A 50 -18.85 6.39 -11.50
C HIS A 50 -17.69 6.92 -12.35
N ASP A 51 -17.40 6.25 -13.48
CA ASP A 51 -16.41 6.66 -14.48
C ASP A 51 -14.96 6.71 -13.93
N PHE A 52 -14.56 5.66 -13.19
CA PHE A 52 -13.21 5.50 -12.71
C PHE A 52 -12.66 4.09 -12.98
N ASN A 53 -11.36 3.98 -13.12
CA ASN A 53 -10.62 2.72 -13.22
C ASN A 53 -9.42 2.68 -12.27
N ARG A 54 -9.31 3.68 -11.39
CA ARG A 54 -8.30 3.74 -10.33
C ARG A 54 -8.97 4.09 -9.02
N VAL A 55 -8.47 3.54 -7.92
CA VAL A 55 -8.94 3.85 -6.57
C VAL A 55 -7.77 4.21 -5.67
N ARG A 56 -7.97 5.22 -4.85
CA ARG A 56 -7.05 5.67 -3.81
C ARG A 56 -7.77 5.73 -2.47
N LEU A 57 -7.20 5.07 -1.46
CA LEU A 57 -7.62 5.23 -0.06
C LEU A 57 -6.57 6.07 0.68
N THR A 58 -6.99 7.27 1.11
CA THR A 58 -6.16 8.19 1.89
C THR A 58 -6.76 8.34 3.29
N GLY A 59 -6.09 7.78 4.29
CA GLY A 59 -6.59 7.76 5.67
C GLY A 59 -6.56 6.35 6.25
N PHE A 60 -7.68 5.87 6.80
CA PHE A 60 -7.73 4.53 7.39
C PHE A 60 -9.08 3.84 7.16
N GLY A 61 -9.07 2.50 7.21
CA GLY A 61 -10.23 1.65 7.01
C GLY A 61 -9.93 0.42 6.16
N HIS A 62 -10.91 -0.45 6.03
CA HIS A 62 -10.84 -1.65 5.20
C HIS A 62 -11.56 -1.39 3.87
N LEU A 63 -10.90 -1.68 2.76
CA LEU A 63 -11.46 -1.51 1.42
C LEU A 63 -11.65 -2.89 0.76
N TYR A 64 -12.91 -3.27 0.59
CA TYR A 64 -13.34 -4.47 -0.11
C TYR A 64 -13.74 -4.08 -1.53
N ILE A 65 -13.07 -4.64 -2.53
CA ILE A 65 -13.31 -4.34 -3.95
C ILE A 65 -13.81 -5.60 -4.64
N GLU A 66 -14.95 -5.50 -5.29
CA GLU A 66 -15.49 -6.58 -6.12
C GLU A 66 -15.78 -6.11 -7.54
N ARG A 67 -15.71 -7.01 -8.50
CA ARG A 67 -16.11 -6.72 -9.87
C ARG A 67 -17.61 -6.89 -10.05
N GLY A 68 -18.22 -5.95 -10.76
CA GLY A 68 -19.65 -5.98 -11.07
C GLY A 68 -20.01 -5.20 -12.33
N GLU A 69 -21.28 -5.21 -12.67
CA GLU A 69 -21.81 -4.54 -13.87
C GLU A 69 -21.97 -3.02 -13.68
N THR A 70 -22.09 -2.58 -12.42
CA THR A 70 -22.31 -1.17 -12.06
C THR A 70 -21.32 -0.75 -10.98
N GLU A 71 -20.85 0.49 -11.08
CA GLU A 71 -19.98 1.07 -10.07
C GLU A 71 -20.81 1.56 -8.89
N SER A 72 -20.36 1.28 -7.67
CA SER A 72 -20.99 1.76 -6.45
C SER A 72 -20.02 1.74 -5.28
N LEU A 73 -20.20 2.65 -4.34
CA LEU A 73 -19.46 2.67 -3.08
C LEU A 73 -20.44 2.74 -1.92
N ARG A 74 -20.38 1.75 -1.03
CA ARG A 74 -21.08 1.73 0.25
C ARG A 74 -20.04 1.89 1.36
N ILE A 75 -20.27 2.83 2.25
CA ILE A 75 -19.44 3.10 3.42
C ILE A 75 -20.21 2.65 4.65
N GLU A 76 -19.56 1.88 5.51
CA GLU A 76 -20.05 1.46 6.81
C GLU A 76 -19.11 2.05 7.88
N ALA A 77 -19.63 2.96 8.67
CA ALA A 77 -18.89 3.65 9.73
C ALA A 77 -19.85 4.21 10.77
N GLU A 78 -19.33 4.65 11.89
CA GLU A 78 -20.14 5.34 12.88
C GLU A 78 -20.62 6.70 12.35
N ASP A 79 -21.84 7.08 12.71
CA ASP A 79 -22.56 8.25 12.18
C ASP A 79 -21.78 9.56 12.32
N ASN A 80 -21.05 9.71 13.43
CA ASN A 80 -20.24 10.90 13.70
C ASN A 80 -18.97 10.97 12.85
N PHE A 81 -18.55 9.86 12.21
CA PHE A 81 -17.38 9.83 11.32
C PHE A 81 -17.73 10.10 9.85
N MET A 82 -18.97 9.84 9.43
CA MET A 82 -19.39 10.01 8.03
C MET A 82 -19.09 11.40 7.46
N GLN A 83 -19.20 12.44 8.28
CA GLN A 83 -18.91 13.83 7.90
C GLN A 83 -17.41 14.07 7.57
N TYR A 84 -16.51 13.22 8.06
CA TYR A 84 -15.07 13.35 7.84
C TYR A 84 -14.56 12.52 6.66
N ILE A 85 -15.42 11.69 6.07
CA ILE A 85 -15.08 10.86 4.92
C ILE A 85 -15.58 11.56 3.65
N THR A 86 -14.67 11.89 2.76
CA THR A 86 -14.97 12.48 1.45
C THR A 86 -14.66 11.51 0.33
N THR A 87 -15.45 11.56 -0.73
CA THR A 87 -15.27 10.76 -1.94
C THR A 87 -15.35 11.65 -3.16
N GLU A 88 -14.36 11.59 -4.02
CA GLU A 88 -14.29 12.38 -5.24
C GLU A 88 -13.78 11.52 -6.40
N VAL A 89 -14.44 11.60 -7.55
CA VAL A 89 -13.92 11.02 -8.78
C VAL A 89 -13.33 12.14 -9.63
N LYS A 90 -12.03 12.03 -9.92
CA LYS A 90 -11.31 13.00 -10.74
C LYS A 90 -10.30 12.31 -11.64
N ASP A 91 -10.30 12.69 -12.92
CA ASP A 91 -9.39 12.15 -13.94
C ASP A 91 -9.36 10.60 -13.97
N GLY A 92 -10.52 9.95 -13.71
CA GLY A 92 -10.66 8.50 -13.68
C GLY A 92 -10.11 7.83 -12.39
N GLU A 93 -9.83 8.58 -11.33
CA GLU A 93 -9.46 8.07 -10.02
C GLU A 93 -10.56 8.38 -8.99
N LEU A 94 -11.06 7.37 -8.30
CA LEU A 94 -11.88 7.52 -7.11
C LEU A 94 -10.95 7.71 -5.91
N ASP A 95 -10.98 8.89 -5.29
CA ASP A 95 -10.25 9.20 -4.06
C ASP A 95 -11.23 9.11 -2.87
N ILE A 96 -11.01 8.12 -2.02
CA ILE A 96 -11.68 7.94 -0.73
C ILE A 96 -10.76 8.50 0.33
N ARG A 97 -11.16 9.61 0.97
CA ARG A 97 -10.27 10.39 1.82
C ARG A 97 -10.88 10.73 3.16
N TRP A 98 -10.10 10.57 4.21
CA TRP A 98 -10.34 11.17 5.50
C TRP A 98 -9.90 12.63 5.50
N GLN A 99 -10.67 13.48 6.15
CA GLN A 99 -10.24 14.85 6.40
C GLN A 99 -8.96 14.86 7.24
N LYS A 100 -8.06 15.77 6.92
CA LYS A 100 -6.80 15.90 7.65
C LYS A 100 -7.05 16.33 9.09
N ASN A 101 -6.13 15.95 9.98
CA ASN A 101 -6.08 16.33 11.39
C ASN A 101 -7.18 15.72 12.29
N ILE A 102 -7.83 14.65 11.84
CA ILE A 102 -8.73 13.87 12.68
C ILE A 102 -7.98 12.63 13.21
N LEU A 103 -8.04 12.43 14.52
CA LEU A 103 -7.62 11.22 15.19
C LEU A 103 -8.87 10.51 15.71
N ALA A 104 -9.32 9.48 15.00
CA ALA A 104 -10.41 8.64 15.45
C ALA A 104 -9.93 7.71 16.57
N THR A 105 -10.70 7.61 17.63
CA THR A 105 -10.39 6.78 18.81
C THR A 105 -11.63 6.06 19.30
N ASN A 106 -11.46 4.90 19.94
CA ASN A 106 -12.57 4.10 20.51
C ASN A 106 -13.71 3.88 19.51
N HIS A 107 -13.37 3.45 18.29
CA HIS A 107 -14.35 3.30 17.21
C HIS A 107 -14.48 1.87 16.74
N GLU A 108 -15.63 1.56 16.13
CA GLU A 108 -15.86 0.34 15.38
C GLU A 108 -15.08 0.36 14.05
N PRO A 109 -14.89 -0.80 13.40
CA PRO A 109 -14.26 -0.86 12.09
C PRO A 109 -14.95 0.03 11.06
N ILE A 110 -14.15 0.61 10.17
CA ILE A 110 -14.65 1.41 9.06
C ILE A 110 -14.41 0.65 7.78
N ASN A 111 -15.49 0.33 7.08
CA ASN A 111 -15.48 -0.51 5.91
C ASN A 111 -15.97 0.24 4.67
N PHE A 112 -15.24 0.09 3.59
CA PHE A 112 -15.59 0.59 2.27
C PHE A 112 -15.84 -0.60 1.35
N TYR A 113 -17.05 -0.72 0.81
CA TYR A 113 -17.42 -1.77 -0.14
C TYR A 113 -17.58 -1.15 -1.51
N LEU A 114 -16.63 -1.43 -2.38
CA LEU A 114 -16.51 -0.83 -3.71
C LEU A 114 -16.79 -1.87 -4.78
N THR A 115 -17.81 -1.65 -5.60
CA THR A 115 -18.04 -2.44 -6.81
C THR A 115 -17.50 -1.67 -8.01
N VAL A 116 -16.71 -2.34 -8.85
CA VAL A 116 -16.05 -1.76 -10.02
C VAL A 116 -16.36 -2.55 -11.29
N LYS A 117 -16.44 -1.87 -12.44
CA LYS A 117 -16.51 -2.53 -13.75
C LYS A 117 -15.11 -2.98 -14.20
N THR A 118 -14.19 -2.07 -14.13
CA THR A 118 -12.77 -2.25 -14.44
C THR A 118 -11.93 -1.56 -13.39
N LEU A 119 -10.76 -2.12 -13.10
CA LEU A 119 -9.81 -1.48 -12.18
C LEU A 119 -8.39 -1.78 -12.64
N ASP A 120 -7.59 -0.72 -12.80
CA ASP A 120 -6.20 -0.81 -13.25
C ASP A 120 -5.21 -0.46 -12.14
N THR A 121 -5.65 0.34 -11.15
CA THR A 121 -4.74 0.81 -10.09
C THR A 121 -5.44 0.87 -8.73
N ILE A 122 -4.74 0.35 -7.72
CA ILE A 122 -5.08 0.49 -6.32
C ILE A 122 -3.95 1.23 -5.60
N THR A 123 -4.28 2.28 -4.86
CA THR A 123 -3.33 3.06 -4.06
C THR A 123 -3.80 3.17 -2.62
N LEU A 124 -2.92 2.84 -1.67
CA LEU A 124 -3.11 3.09 -0.24
C LEU A 124 -2.09 4.11 0.25
N ASP A 125 -2.58 5.30 0.64
CA ASP A 125 -1.77 6.39 1.21
C ASP A 125 -2.06 6.59 2.72
N GLY A 126 -2.54 5.55 3.38
CA GLY A 126 -2.95 5.61 4.78
C GLY A 126 -2.66 4.33 5.54
N ALA A 127 -3.61 3.92 6.38
CA ALA A 127 -3.54 2.68 7.14
C ALA A 127 -4.81 1.84 6.95
N GLY A 128 -4.66 0.59 6.54
CA GLY A 128 -5.83 -0.28 6.35
C GLY A 128 -5.52 -1.48 5.48
N ASP A 129 -6.50 -2.35 5.37
CA ASP A 129 -6.38 -3.55 4.56
C ASP A 129 -7.21 -3.41 3.29
N ILE A 130 -6.73 -4.00 2.20
CA ILE A 130 -7.40 -3.98 0.90
C ILE A 130 -7.57 -5.40 0.41
N GLU A 131 -8.80 -5.77 0.09
CA GLU A 131 -9.16 -7.04 -0.51
C GLU A 131 -9.75 -6.80 -1.91
N ALA A 132 -9.20 -7.48 -2.93
CA ALA A 132 -9.62 -7.30 -4.32
C ALA A 132 -9.53 -8.62 -5.10
N PRO A 133 -10.53 -9.51 -4.98
CA PRO A 133 -10.56 -10.77 -5.72
C PRO A 133 -10.98 -10.58 -7.19
N GLY A 134 -10.43 -11.42 -8.08
CA GLY A 134 -10.89 -11.57 -9.46
C GLY A 134 -10.64 -10.37 -10.36
N MET A 135 -9.62 -9.55 -10.07
CA MET A 135 -9.28 -8.38 -10.89
C MET A 135 -8.68 -8.80 -12.25
N GLN A 136 -9.06 -8.09 -13.31
CA GLN A 136 -8.58 -8.34 -14.67
C GLN A 136 -8.20 -7.02 -15.33
N ALA A 137 -6.95 -6.94 -15.85
CA ALA A 137 -6.45 -5.76 -16.53
C ALA A 137 -5.33 -6.10 -17.53
N GLU A 138 -5.09 -5.26 -18.51
CA GLU A 138 -3.87 -5.37 -19.33
C GLU A 138 -2.65 -5.02 -18.47
N THR A 139 -2.72 -3.92 -17.73
CA THR A 139 -1.73 -3.54 -16.71
C THR A 139 -2.43 -3.28 -15.40
N PHE A 140 -2.03 -3.99 -14.35
CA PHE A 140 -2.53 -3.78 -13.00
C PHE A 140 -1.43 -3.21 -12.10
N THR A 141 -1.75 -2.14 -11.37
CA THR A 141 -0.79 -1.42 -10.52
C THR A 141 -1.24 -1.41 -9.07
N VAL A 142 -0.35 -1.75 -8.15
CA VAL A 142 -0.56 -1.65 -6.70
C VAL A 142 0.49 -0.73 -6.10
N ASN A 143 0.04 0.38 -5.48
CA ASN A 143 0.87 1.32 -4.76
C ASN A 143 0.56 1.25 -3.26
N ALA A 144 1.39 0.56 -2.50
CA ALA A 144 1.29 0.44 -1.06
C ALA A 144 2.25 1.45 -0.39
N ASN A 145 1.81 2.71 -0.27
CA ASN A 145 2.63 3.79 0.32
C ASN A 145 2.41 3.91 1.82
N GLY A 146 1.30 3.40 2.32
CA GLY A 146 0.90 3.45 3.72
C GLY A 146 1.30 2.21 4.53
N ALA A 147 0.49 1.89 5.54
CA ALA A 147 0.64 0.71 6.38
C ALA A 147 -0.60 -0.18 6.31
N GLY A 148 -0.43 -1.45 5.95
CA GLY A 148 -1.56 -2.37 5.85
C GLY A 148 -1.29 -3.57 4.97
N ASN A 149 -2.30 -4.40 4.79
CA ASN A 149 -2.19 -5.61 4.01
C ASN A 149 -3.04 -5.51 2.74
N PHE A 150 -2.53 -6.10 1.68
CA PHE A 150 -3.26 -6.28 0.44
C PHE A 150 -3.44 -7.78 0.18
N GLU A 151 -4.67 -8.17 -0.08
CA GLU A 151 -5.00 -9.52 -0.53
C GLU A 151 -5.70 -9.45 -1.89
N LEU A 152 -4.99 -9.82 -2.93
CA LEU A 152 -5.49 -9.88 -4.29
C LEU A 152 -5.48 -11.34 -4.76
N SER A 153 -6.64 -11.94 -4.81
CA SER A 153 -6.80 -13.32 -5.29
C SER A 153 -7.33 -13.35 -6.72
N ASP A 154 -6.93 -14.39 -7.44
CA ASP A 154 -7.40 -14.65 -8.80
C ASP A 154 -7.19 -13.47 -9.77
N LEU A 155 -6.02 -12.82 -9.68
CA LEU A 155 -5.63 -11.76 -10.59
C LEU A 155 -5.34 -12.32 -11.98
N GLU A 156 -5.83 -11.66 -13.02
CA GLU A 156 -5.44 -11.92 -14.41
C GLU A 156 -4.90 -10.64 -15.05
N ALA A 157 -3.61 -10.58 -15.36
CA ALA A 157 -2.99 -9.41 -15.97
C ALA A 157 -1.92 -9.75 -17.00
N SER A 158 -1.74 -8.92 -18.02
CA SER A 158 -0.56 -9.01 -18.88
C SER A 158 0.67 -8.47 -18.18
N SER A 159 0.52 -7.36 -17.45
CA SER A 159 1.59 -6.72 -16.67
C SER A 159 1.10 -6.37 -15.28
N LEU A 160 1.86 -6.76 -14.27
CA LEU A 160 1.64 -6.39 -12.87
C LEU A 160 2.78 -5.49 -12.39
N VAL A 161 2.44 -4.34 -11.81
CA VAL A 161 3.40 -3.43 -11.20
C VAL A 161 3.06 -3.27 -9.72
N VAL A 162 4.02 -3.57 -8.85
CA VAL A 162 3.86 -3.46 -7.39
C VAL A 162 4.92 -2.53 -6.82
N MET A 163 4.49 -1.48 -6.14
CA MET A 163 5.35 -0.56 -5.42
C MET A 163 5.00 -0.58 -3.93
N LEU A 164 5.84 -1.19 -3.11
CA LEU A 164 5.70 -1.22 -1.66
C LEU A 164 6.69 -0.22 -1.04
N SER A 165 6.21 0.97 -0.71
CA SER A 165 7.01 2.05 -0.10
C SER A 165 6.75 2.19 1.40
N GLY A 166 5.64 1.69 1.87
CA GLY A 166 5.22 1.71 3.27
C GLY A 166 5.65 0.48 4.08
N ALA A 167 4.78 0.08 5.01
CA ALA A 167 4.97 -1.10 5.84
C ALA A 167 3.73 -2.00 5.76
N GLY A 168 3.92 -3.27 5.42
CA GLY A 168 2.80 -4.21 5.31
C GLY A 168 3.11 -5.40 4.41
N ASN A 169 2.08 -6.19 4.17
CA ASN A 169 2.21 -7.39 3.35
C ASN A 169 1.28 -7.29 2.14
N ILE A 170 1.78 -7.75 1.01
CA ILE A 170 0.99 -7.88 -0.22
C ILE A 170 0.97 -9.36 -0.58
N THR A 171 -0.21 -9.98 -0.54
CA THR A 171 -0.42 -11.36 -0.96
C THR A 171 -1.18 -11.37 -2.27
N MET A 172 -0.65 -12.12 -3.24
CA MET A 172 -1.27 -12.20 -4.57
C MET A 172 -1.33 -13.64 -5.06
N THR A 173 -2.45 -13.99 -5.69
CA THR A 173 -2.64 -15.23 -6.43
C THR A 173 -3.20 -14.96 -7.82
N GLY A 174 -3.05 -15.93 -8.76
CA GLY A 174 -3.55 -15.78 -10.12
C GLY A 174 -2.46 -15.86 -11.18
N GLU A 175 -2.56 -15.05 -12.23
CA GLU A 175 -1.63 -15.05 -13.35
C GLU A 175 -1.26 -13.62 -13.79
N ALA A 176 0.03 -13.38 -14.03
CA ALA A 176 0.52 -12.16 -14.66
C ALA A 176 1.68 -12.51 -15.61
N THR A 177 1.58 -12.20 -16.90
CA THR A 177 2.65 -12.53 -17.85
C THR A 177 3.99 -11.94 -17.43
N ALA A 178 3.99 -10.67 -16.99
CA ALA A 178 5.16 -10.00 -16.45
C ALA A 178 4.83 -9.38 -15.10
N GLN A 179 5.73 -9.47 -14.13
CA GLN A 179 5.60 -8.77 -12.86
C GLN A 179 6.84 -7.92 -12.56
N THR A 180 6.63 -6.67 -12.16
CA THR A 180 7.66 -5.75 -11.69
C THR A 180 7.35 -5.38 -10.24
N VAL A 181 8.26 -5.70 -9.33
CA VAL A 181 8.08 -5.53 -7.89
C VAL A 181 9.20 -4.66 -7.33
N LYS A 182 8.85 -3.52 -6.73
CA LYS A 182 9.80 -2.63 -6.04
C LYS A 182 9.44 -2.48 -4.58
N ILE A 183 10.35 -2.86 -3.69
CA ILE A 183 10.20 -2.73 -2.24
C ILE A 183 11.16 -1.66 -1.75
N ASN A 184 10.61 -0.48 -1.45
CA ASN A 184 11.33 0.67 -0.89
C ASN A 184 11.07 0.85 0.61
N GLY A 185 10.15 0.07 1.18
CA GLY A 185 9.71 0.12 2.57
C GLY A 185 10.08 -1.11 3.38
N LEU A 186 9.30 -1.33 4.44
CA LEU A 186 9.41 -2.48 5.33
C LEU A 186 8.20 -3.39 5.11
N GLY A 187 8.36 -4.50 4.42
CA GLY A 187 7.22 -5.37 4.18
C GLY A 187 7.57 -6.58 3.33
N GLN A 188 6.53 -7.34 3.02
CA GLN A 188 6.66 -8.60 2.30
C GLN A 188 5.73 -8.60 1.09
N TYR A 189 6.26 -9.06 -0.02
CA TYR A 189 5.51 -9.42 -1.21
C TYR A 189 5.44 -10.94 -1.33
N GLN A 190 4.24 -11.51 -1.24
CA GLN A 190 3.99 -12.94 -1.23
C GLN A 190 3.15 -13.33 -2.45
N ALA A 191 3.80 -13.78 -3.49
CA ALA A 191 3.19 -14.17 -4.77
C ALA A 191 3.64 -15.59 -5.19
N ARG A 192 3.66 -16.51 -4.21
CA ARG A 192 3.94 -17.93 -4.47
C ARG A 192 2.96 -18.52 -5.47
N ASP A 193 1.70 -18.17 -5.34
CA ASP A 193 0.60 -18.71 -6.12
C ASP A 193 0.11 -17.74 -7.22
N LEU A 194 0.96 -16.77 -7.58
CA LEU A 194 0.84 -15.94 -8.77
C LEU A 194 1.81 -16.43 -9.83
N TRP A 195 1.29 -17.01 -10.90
CA TRP A 195 2.10 -17.52 -12.01
C TRP A 195 2.56 -16.39 -12.92
N SER A 196 3.86 -16.36 -13.23
CA SER A 196 4.40 -15.39 -14.18
C SER A 196 5.43 -16.01 -15.12
N THR A 197 5.53 -15.42 -16.32
CA THR A 197 6.58 -15.79 -17.29
C THR A 197 7.86 -15.06 -16.92
N THR A 198 7.79 -13.76 -16.64
CA THR A 198 8.94 -12.93 -16.30
C THR A 198 8.73 -12.17 -15.01
N ALA A 199 9.80 -11.94 -14.25
CA ALA A 199 9.75 -11.08 -13.07
C ALA A 199 10.98 -10.20 -12.95
N GLU A 200 10.77 -8.93 -12.58
CA GLU A 200 11.78 -8.00 -12.09
C GLU A 200 11.48 -7.68 -10.63
N VAL A 201 12.45 -7.94 -9.73
CA VAL A 201 12.29 -7.70 -8.30
C VAL A 201 13.42 -6.83 -7.78
N GLU A 202 13.12 -5.66 -7.27
CA GLU A 202 14.09 -4.73 -6.68
C GLU A 202 13.74 -4.47 -5.21
N ILE A 203 14.68 -4.75 -4.28
CA ILE A 203 14.56 -4.47 -2.86
C ILE A 203 15.58 -3.40 -2.46
N ASN A 204 15.11 -2.19 -2.15
CA ASN A 204 15.96 -1.05 -1.79
C ASN A 204 16.04 -0.80 -0.27
N ALA A 205 15.15 -1.40 0.51
CA ALA A 205 15.10 -1.24 1.97
C ALA A 205 15.20 -2.60 2.70
N ALA A 206 14.41 -2.82 3.75
CA ALA A 206 14.39 -4.09 4.47
C ALA A 206 13.05 -4.79 4.25
N GLY A 207 13.04 -5.79 3.40
CA GLY A 207 11.83 -6.52 3.05
C GLY A 207 12.13 -7.86 2.39
N SER A 208 11.08 -8.57 2.00
CA SER A 208 11.23 -9.81 1.24
C SER A 208 10.21 -9.93 0.12
N ALA A 209 10.61 -10.59 -0.95
CA ALA A 209 9.72 -10.95 -2.04
C ALA A 209 9.75 -12.45 -2.28
N THR A 210 8.58 -13.04 -2.49
CA THR A 210 8.43 -14.42 -2.95
C THR A 210 7.66 -14.39 -4.26
N VAL A 211 8.25 -14.93 -5.32
CA VAL A 211 7.66 -14.94 -6.68
C VAL A 211 7.68 -16.33 -7.28
N ARG A 212 6.77 -16.61 -8.22
CA ARG A 212 6.80 -17.81 -9.06
C ARG A 212 7.01 -17.41 -10.51
N VAL A 213 8.07 -17.91 -11.13
CA VAL A 213 8.52 -17.45 -12.45
C VAL A 213 8.95 -18.65 -13.30
N SER A 214 8.52 -18.68 -14.57
CA SER A 214 8.84 -19.79 -15.46
C SER A 214 10.06 -19.56 -16.37
N ASP A 215 10.31 -18.33 -16.83
CA ASP A 215 11.30 -18.05 -17.88
C ASP A 215 12.48 -17.18 -17.41
N THR A 216 12.24 -15.94 -16.98
CA THR A 216 13.32 -15.03 -16.57
C THR A 216 13.02 -14.31 -15.27
N LEU A 217 14.02 -14.26 -14.38
CA LEU A 217 13.99 -13.48 -13.15
C LEU A 217 15.19 -12.52 -13.10
N ASP A 218 14.92 -11.21 -13.04
CA ASP A 218 15.96 -10.22 -12.67
C ASP A 218 15.72 -9.79 -11.22
N ALA A 219 16.65 -10.09 -10.32
CA ALA A 219 16.51 -9.82 -8.90
C ALA A 219 17.67 -8.98 -8.37
N LYS A 220 17.33 -7.82 -7.80
CA LYS A 220 18.29 -6.85 -7.27
C LYS A 220 17.98 -6.51 -5.81
N ILE A 221 19.00 -6.62 -4.95
CA ILE A 221 18.94 -6.24 -3.54
C ILE A 221 19.97 -5.16 -3.26
N ASN A 222 19.51 -3.93 -2.98
CA ASN A 222 20.35 -2.80 -2.59
C ASN A 222 20.36 -2.57 -1.08
N GLY A 223 19.37 -3.10 -0.37
CA GLY A 223 19.17 -2.97 1.08
C GLY A 223 19.48 -4.25 1.86
N ALA A 224 18.67 -4.51 2.88
CA ALA A 224 18.72 -5.73 3.68
C ALA A 224 17.43 -6.54 3.44
N GLY A 225 17.50 -7.59 2.62
CA GLY A 225 16.29 -8.31 2.27
C GLY A 225 16.56 -9.65 1.61
N SER A 226 15.48 -10.31 1.21
CA SER A 226 15.58 -11.61 0.54
C SER A 226 14.58 -11.72 -0.60
N VAL A 227 15.01 -12.33 -1.70
CA VAL A 227 14.14 -12.75 -2.80
C VAL A 227 14.10 -14.27 -2.84
N TYR A 228 12.91 -14.81 -2.72
CA TYR A 228 12.64 -16.23 -2.87
C TYR A 228 11.87 -16.45 -4.18
N TYR A 229 12.23 -17.51 -4.90
CA TYR A 229 11.52 -17.80 -6.14
C TYR A 229 11.25 -19.29 -6.33
N TYR A 230 10.09 -19.57 -6.93
CA TYR A 230 9.66 -20.87 -7.40
C TYR A 230 9.79 -20.95 -8.93
N GLY A 231 9.89 -22.17 -9.46
CA GLY A 231 10.06 -22.41 -10.88
C GLY A 231 11.51 -22.65 -11.27
N ASN A 232 11.81 -22.55 -12.56
CA ASN A 232 13.16 -22.79 -13.09
C ASN A 232 13.58 -21.72 -14.12
N PRO A 233 13.47 -20.42 -13.77
CA PRO A 233 13.83 -19.33 -14.67
C PRO A 233 15.34 -19.24 -14.90
N THR A 234 15.72 -18.53 -15.96
CA THR A 234 17.06 -17.97 -16.07
C THR A 234 17.17 -16.78 -15.12
N VAL A 235 18.11 -16.80 -14.18
CA VAL A 235 18.21 -15.81 -13.12
C VAL A 235 19.39 -14.87 -13.36
N SER A 236 19.09 -13.55 -13.43
CA SER A 236 20.05 -12.46 -13.28
C SER A 236 19.94 -11.96 -11.83
N GLN A 237 21.07 -11.87 -11.12
CA GLN A 237 21.04 -11.44 -9.73
C GLN A 237 22.12 -10.44 -9.40
N GLN A 238 21.76 -9.42 -8.61
CA GLN A 238 22.66 -8.43 -8.08
C GLN A 238 22.38 -8.16 -6.60
N VAL A 239 23.36 -8.35 -5.73
CA VAL A 239 23.26 -8.05 -4.30
C VAL A 239 24.32 -7.03 -3.92
N ASN A 240 23.89 -5.78 -3.68
CA ASN A 240 24.75 -4.66 -3.25
C ASN A 240 24.63 -4.40 -1.75
N GLY A 241 23.74 -5.11 -1.05
CA GLY A 241 23.45 -4.97 0.38
C GLY A 241 23.68 -6.27 1.15
N VAL A 242 22.88 -6.47 2.19
CA VAL A 242 22.86 -7.70 2.99
C VAL A 242 21.60 -8.48 2.65
N GLY A 243 21.72 -9.57 1.90
CA GLY A 243 20.54 -10.31 1.50
C GLY A 243 20.84 -11.61 0.77
N ARG A 244 19.76 -12.29 0.40
CA ARG A 244 19.83 -13.58 -0.29
C ARG A 244 18.81 -13.63 -1.43
N ILE A 245 19.23 -14.21 -2.53
CA ILE A 245 18.32 -14.63 -3.61
C ILE A 245 18.40 -16.16 -3.66
N SER A 246 17.28 -16.83 -3.46
CA SER A 246 17.25 -18.29 -3.29
C SER A 246 16.05 -18.92 -3.97
N ARG A 247 16.29 -20.02 -4.67
CA ARG A 247 15.22 -20.89 -5.14
C ARG A 247 14.61 -21.67 -3.97
N ILE A 248 13.28 -21.82 -4.01
CA ILE A 248 12.53 -22.73 -3.14
C ILE A 248 11.96 -23.85 -4.01
N GLU A 249 12.06 -25.06 -3.54
CA GLU A 249 11.42 -26.21 -4.19
C GLU A 249 9.92 -26.24 -3.88
N ASP A 250 9.10 -26.71 -4.83
CA ASP A 250 7.64 -26.85 -4.67
C ASP A 250 7.27 -27.93 -3.65
#